data_db7947628437113faa0b75fb1e5a732c
#
_entry.id   db7947628437113faa0b75fb1e5a732c
#
_cell.length_a   1.000
_cell.length_b   1.000
_cell.length_c   1.000
_cell.angle_alpha   90.00
_cell.angle_beta   90.00
_cell.angle_gamma   90.00
#
_symmetry.space_group_name_H-M   'P 1'
#
loop_
_entity.id
_entity.type
_entity.pdbx_description
1 polymer ?
#
loop_
_entity_poly.entity_id
_entity_poly.type
_entity_poly.pdbx_seq_one_letter_code
_entity_poly.pdbx_strand_id
1 'polypeptide(L)'
;MFALTSAVVSAAAVVLSGMAPARTEAQSTANRPTSYHFQCGGRSSGNAIPLAPGTVYSPARGFGFRASLANGAGATCAADQSFLFDVALPEGNYDVSVTLGHSSFPGETTVRAESRRLMLERVRTKAGQFVTRRFTVNVRTAAIAGGDSVRLKSREIGSATWDDRLTLEFNGVHPSVREIDIHPALNPVTVFLAGNSTVVDQTGEPWAAWGQMIPRFFKPGSVVVANHAESGETLKAFIGERRLAKVLSTIRKGDYLFIEFAHNDQKPGSSYLEPFTTYKEYLRRYIAEARSRGATPVLVTSMHRRQFDSTGHIVNTLGDYPAAVRQVAAEDQVALVDLNAMSKDFYEALGPERAKKAFVHYPAGSYPGQVAELKDDTHFNNYGAYELARMVVEGLRKTALPLAAELLPDLPAFDPSHPDAPEQFALPPSPVVAAPEPRAPARPAAAAAEKRTAS
;
A
#
# COMPACT_ATOMS: atom_id res chain seq x y z
N MET A 1 -28.58 41.93 79.21
CA MET A 1 -28.79 40.47 79.27
C MET A 1 -28.67 39.97 77.85
N PHE A 2 -27.50 39.49 77.52
CA PHE A 2 -27.22 38.94 76.17
C PHE A 2 -26.93 37.49 76.31
N ALA A 3 -27.68 36.68 75.56
CA ALA A 3 -27.49 35.22 75.52
C ALA A 3 -26.62 34.90 74.32
N LEU A 4 -25.49 34.23 74.57
CA LEU A 4 -24.60 33.69 73.48
C LEU A 4 -25.15 32.30 73.13
N THR A 5 -25.42 32.12 71.87
CA THR A 5 -25.67 30.81 71.24
C THR A 5 -24.41 30.35 70.48
N SER A 6 -23.89 29.19 70.99
CA SER A 6 -22.75 28.49 70.33
C SER A 6 -23.23 27.70 69.14
N ALA A 7 -22.57 27.93 67.96
CA ALA A 7 -22.76 27.12 66.75
C ALA A 7 -21.70 26.01 66.75
N VAL A 8 -22.15 24.75 66.60
CA VAL A 8 -21.33 23.58 66.41
C VAL A 8 -21.06 23.44 64.91
N VAL A 9 -19.80 23.49 64.52
CA VAL A 9 -19.35 23.22 63.10
C VAL A 9 -19.01 21.74 63.03
N SER A 10 -19.81 20.98 62.26
CA SER A 10 -19.49 19.60 61.91
C SER A 10 -18.55 19.59 60.66
N ALA A 11 -17.36 19.06 60.86
CA ALA A 11 -16.41 18.81 59.75
C ALA A 11 -16.78 17.51 59.04
N ALA A 12 -17.20 17.61 57.76
CA ALA A 12 -17.36 16.48 56.86
C ALA A 12 -16.01 16.14 56.22
N ALA A 13 -15.52 14.92 56.50
CA ALA A 13 -14.31 14.39 55.84
C ALA A 13 -14.65 13.96 54.40
N VAL A 14 -14.09 14.65 53.42
CA VAL A 14 -14.14 14.23 52.00
C VAL A 14 -13.07 13.18 51.77
N VAL A 15 -13.49 11.94 51.54
CA VAL A 15 -12.63 10.84 51.10
C VAL A 15 -12.34 11.06 49.61
N LEU A 16 -11.15 11.53 49.28
CA LEU A 16 -10.62 11.57 47.89
C LEU A 16 -10.20 10.14 47.51
N SER A 17 -11.07 9.47 46.77
CA SER A 17 -10.70 8.24 46.06
C SER A 17 -9.67 8.58 44.98
N GLY A 18 -8.41 8.19 45.19
CA GLY A 18 -7.37 8.34 44.23
C GLY A 18 -7.64 7.49 42.99
N MET A 19 -8.06 8.12 41.91
CA MET A 19 -8.02 7.53 40.57
C MET A 19 -6.54 7.46 40.15
N ALA A 20 -6.01 6.24 40.02
CA ALA A 20 -4.72 6.00 39.42
C ALA A 20 -4.72 6.59 37.95
N PRO A 21 -3.68 7.29 37.51
CA PRO A 21 -3.63 7.80 36.16
C PRO A 21 -3.64 6.62 35.19
N ALA A 22 -4.56 6.64 34.23
CA ALA A 22 -4.56 5.74 33.09
C ALA A 22 -3.21 5.86 32.37
N ARG A 23 -2.42 4.79 32.36
CA ARG A 23 -1.18 4.71 31.59
C ARG A 23 -1.53 4.92 30.13
N THR A 24 -1.02 5.98 29.53
CA THR A 24 -1.15 6.33 28.13
C THR A 24 -0.50 5.24 27.27
N GLU A 25 -1.25 4.66 26.33
CA GLU A 25 -0.85 3.58 25.40
C GLU A 25 0.34 3.94 24.47
N ALA A 26 0.88 5.13 24.53
CA ALA A 26 2.03 5.59 23.72
C ALA A 26 3.37 4.91 24.07
N GLN A 27 3.47 4.14 25.16
CA GLN A 27 4.68 3.40 25.55
C GLN A 27 4.74 1.95 25.04
N SER A 28 3.74 1.49 24.29
CA SER A 28 3.59 0.08 23.89
C SER A 28 4.31 -0.30 22.59
N THR A 29 4.74 0.63 21.73
CA THR A 29 5.34 0.28 20.44
C THR A 29 6.82 -0.13 20.51
N ALA A 30 7.55 0.31 21.52
CA ALA A 30 8.99 0.05 21.65
C ALA A 30 9.37 -1.41 22.03
N ASN A 31 8.40 -2.27 22.38
CA ASN A 31 8.65 -3.64 22.83
C ASN A 31 7.82 -4.70 22.11
N ARG A 32 7.29 -4.39 20.92
CA ARG A 32 6.56 -5.39 20.12
C ARG A 32 7.51 -6.35 19.46
N PRO A 33 7.18 -7.67 19.41
CA PRO A 33 7.97 -8.62 18.62
C PRO A 33 8.02 -8.17 17.15
N THR A 34 9.16 -8.40 16.51
CA THR A 34 9.35 -8.17 15.08
C THR A 34 9.28 -9.45 14.27
N SER A 35 9.19 -10.60 14.96
CA SER A 35 9.09 -11.91 14.32
C SER A 35 7.95 -12.70 14.93
N TYR A 36 7.21 -13.41 14.06
CA TYR A 36 6.11 -14.27 14.45
C TYR A 36 6.13 -15.55 13.63
N HIS A 37 5.76 -16.64 14.28
CA HIS A 37 5.43 -17.91 13.65
C HIS A 37 4.03 -18.33 14.10
N PHE A 38 3.05 -18.23 13.20
CA PHE A 38 1.68 -18.60 13.47
C PHE A 38 1.34 -19.94 12.82
N GLN A 39 0.60 -20.78 13.54
CA GLN A 39 0.09 -22.06 13.04
C GLN A 39 -1.41 -22.17 13.26
N CYS A 40 -2.17 -22.42 12.22
CA CYS A 40 -3.60 -22.70 12.30
C CYS A 40 -3.85 -24.11 12.84
N GLY A 41 -4.95 -24.29 13.60
CA GLY A 41 -5.41 -25.61 14.04
C GLY A 41 -5.27 -25.95 15.52
N GLY A 42 -5.16 -24.97 16.41
CA GLY A 42 -5.37 -25.12 17.84
C GLY A 42 -4.33 -25.91 18.65
N ARG A 43 -3.47 -26.71 18.03
CA ARG A 43 -2.31 -27.35 18.64
C ARG A 43 -1.05 -26.90 17.90
N SER A 44 -0.19 -26.14 18.58
CA SER A 44 1.08 -25.73 17.99
C SER A 44 2.14 -26.77 18.24
N SER A 45 3.04 -26.95 17.26
CA SER A 45 4.30 -27.68 17.43
C SER A 45 5.43 -26.66 17.69
N GLY A 46 6.23 -26.90 18.72
CA GLY A 46 7.35 -26.00 19.06
C GLY A 46 6.91 -24.62 19.55
N ASN A 47 7.56 -23.58 19.04
CA ASN A 47 7.35 -22.17 19.44
C ASN A 47 6.26 -21.45 18.59
N ALA A 48 5.45 -22.16 17.82
CA ALA A 48 4.41 -21.57 17.00
C ALA A 48 3.27 -21.01 17.86
N ILE A 49 2.76 -19.84 17.50
CA ILE A 49 1.59 -19.22 18.11
C ILE A 49 0.34 -19.85 17.47
N PRO A 50 -0.53 -20.53 18.27
CA PRO A 50 -1.71 -21.17 17.71
C PRO A 50 -2.73 -20.14 17.28
N LEU A 51 -3.26 -20.29 16.06
CA LEU A 51 -4.39 -19.54 15.54
C LEU A 51 -5.62 -20.44 15.48
N ALA A 52 -6.64 -20.11 16.26
CA ALA A 52 -7.98 -20.67 16.08
C ALA A 52 -8.78 -19.77 15.14
N PRO A 53 -9.79 -20.30 14.41
CA PRO A 53 -10.67 -19.52 13.55
C PRO A 53 -11.35 -18.33 14.25
N GLY A 54 -11.61 -18.43 15.53
CA GLY A 54 -12.16 -17.38 16.37
C GLY A 54 -11.13 -16.41 16.95
N THR A 55 -9.85 -16.48 16.57
CA THR A 55 -8.81 -15.55 17.05
C THR A 55 -8.97 -14.20 16.36
N VAL A 56 -9.92 -13.38 16.83
CA VAL A 56 -10.17 -12.05 16.30
C VAL A 56 -9.11 -11.07 16.80
N TYR A 57 -8.62 -10.16 15.94
CA TYR A 57 -7.64 -9.15 16.32
C TYR A 57 -8.08 -8.33 17.53
N SER A 58 -7.13 -8.08 18.42
CA SER A 58 -7.30 -7.10 19.48
C SER A 58 -5.98 -6.36 19.74
N PRO A 59 -5.99 -5.07 20.10
CA PRO A 59 -4.78 -4.31 20.39
C PRO A 59 -3.91 -4.94 21.49
N ALA A 60 -4.54 -5.56 22.50
CA ALA A 60 -3.83 -6.22 23.59
C ALA A 60 -3.07 -7.48 23.14
N ARG A 61 -3.63 -8.24 22.18
CA ARG A 61 -2.98 -9.42 21.60
C ARG A 61 -1.97 -9.03 20.52
N GLY A 62 -2.28 -8.00 19.74
CA GLY A 62 -1.46 -7.51 18.63
C GLY A 62 -1.55 -8.35 17.35
N PHE A 63 -2.41 -9.37 17.27
CA PHE A 63 -2.65 -10.15 16.05
C PHE A 63 -4.05 -10.78 16.05
N GLY A 64 -4.50 -11.23 14.88
CA GLY A 64 -5.74 -11.99 14.72
C GLY A 64 -6.45 -11.68 13.40
N PHE A 65 -7.52 -12.43 13.13
CA PHE A 65 -8.41 -12.19 12.00
C PHE A 65 -9.29 -10.96 12.26
N ARG A 66 -9.68 -10.22 11.23
CA ARG A 66 -10.62 -9.09 11.39
C ARG A 66 -12.02 -9.54 11.82
N ALA A 67 -12.42 -10.73 11.40
CA ALA A 67 -13.63 -11.38 11.83
C ALA A 67 -13.37 -12.86 12.08
N SER A 68 -14.22 -13.51 12.89
CA SER A 68 -14.16 -14.95 13.11
C SER A 68 -14.39 -15.69 11.77
N LEU A 69 -13.57 -16.71 11.48
CA LEU A 69 -13.71 -17.53 10.28
C LEU A 69 -14.80 -18.59 10.51
N ALA A 70 -15.73 -18.70 9.56
CA ALA A 70 -16.87 -19.61 9.70
C ALA A 70 -16.49 -21.10 9.59
N ASN A 71 -15.43 -21.45 8.83
CA ASN A 71 -15.12 -22.83 8.40
C ASN A 71 -13.75 -23.35 8.83
N GLY A 72 -13.24 -22.91 9.97
CA GLY A 72 -11.96 -23.42 10.48
C GLY A 72 -12.09 -24.77 11.15
N ALA A 73 -12.13 -25.85 10.38
CA ALA A 73 -12.01 -27.21 10.91
C ALA A 73 -10.61 -27.77 10.60
N GLY A 74 -9.96 -28.37 11.60
CA GLY A 74 -8.64 -28.99 11.43
C GLY A 74 -7.46 -28.05 11.59
N ALA A 75 -6.33 -28.38 10.96
CA ALA A 75 -5.04 -27.68 11.06
C ALA A 75 -4.87 -26.51 10.07
N THR A 76 -5.98 -25.91 9.60
CA THR A 76 -5.95 -24.85 8.57
C THR A 76 -6.99 -23.78 8.89
N CYS A 77 -6.63 -22.52 8.72
CA CYS A 77 -7.54 -21.39 8.72
C CYS A 77 -8.05 -21.20 7.30
N ALA A 78 -9.34 -21.38 7.09
CA ALA A 78 -9.98 -21.33 5.77
C ALA A 78 -11.35 -20.67 5.86
N ALA A 79 -11.81 -20.14 4.73
CA ALA A 79 -13.17 -19.61 4.60
C ALA A 79 -13.69 -19.84 3.19
N ASP A 80 -15.01 -19.70 2.99
CA ASP A 80 -15.63 -19.74 1.66
C ASP A 80 -15.45 -18.41 0.92
N GLN A 81 -15.14 -17.36 1.67
CA GLN A 81 -14.90 -16.00 1.16
C GLN A 81 -13.53 -15.50 1.63
N SER A 82 -13.13 -14.36 1.08
CA SER A 82 -11.91 -13.68 1.51
C SER A 82 -11.91 -13.35 3.02
N PHE A 83 -10.74 -13.42 3.62
CA PHE A 83 -10.54 -13.03 5.02
C PHE A 83 -9.26 -12.23 5.20
N LEU A 84 -9.21 -11.45 6.28
CA LEU A 84 -8.10 -10.58 6.62
C LEU A 84 -7.48 -11.01 7.95
N PHE A 85 -6.15 -10.95 8.00
CA PHE A 85 -5.35 -11.19 9.18
C PHE A 85 -4.46 -9.99 9.44
N ASP A 86 -4.53 -9.43 10.63
CA ASP A 86 -3.72 -8.30 11.06
C ASP A 86 -2.70 -8.73 12.11
N VAL A 87 -1.49 -8.17 12.02
CA VAL A 87 -0.45 -8.31 13.04
C VAL A 87 0.25 -6.98 13.28
N ALA A 88 0.32 -6.56 14.53
CA ALA A 88 0.98 -5.32 14.93
C ALA A 88 2.49 -5.47 14.78
N LEU A 89 3.09 -4.61 13.96
CA LEU A 89 4.53 -4.59 13.67
C LEU A 89 5.07 -3.16 13.72
N PRO A 90 6.31 -2.95 14.16
CA PRO A 90 7.01 -1.69 13.93
C PRO A 90 7.14 -1.39 12.42
N GLU A 91 7.34 -0.11 12.10
CA GLU A 91 7.70 0.29 10.73
C GLU A 91 8.97 -0.42 10.27
N GLY A 92 8.93 -1.00 9.07
CA GLY A 92 10.07 -1.74 8.52
C GLY A 92 9.70 -2.58 7.30
N ASN A 93 10.71 -3.32 6.82
CA ASN A 93 10.55 -4.31 5.76
C ASN A 93 10.54 -5.71 6.36
N TYR A 94 9.61 -6.54 5.92
CA TYR A 94 9.40 -7.89 6.46
C TYR A 94 9.33 -8.93 5.36
N ASP A 95 10.04 -10.05 5.58
CA ASP A 95 9.86 -11.27 4.82
C ASP A 95 8.70 -12.07 5.43
N VAL A 96 7.75 -12.41 4.59
CA VAL A 96 6.57 -13.18 4.96
C VAL A 96 6.58 -14.49 4.19
N SER A 97 6.43 -15.61 4.91
CA SER A 97 6.24 -16.93 4.36
C SER A 97 4.85 -17.43 4.74
N VAL A 98 4.08 -17.90 3.76
CA VAL A 98 2.74 -18.47 3.99
C VAL A 98 2.67 -19.89 3.42
N THR A 99 2.17 -20.84 4.22
CA THR A 99 1.87 -22.19 3.75
C THR A 99 0.38 -22.28 3.45
N LEU A 100 0.05 -22.34 2.17
CA LEU A 100 -1.31 -22.34 1.63
C LEU A 100 -1.78 -23.77 1.33
N GLY A 101 -3.08 -24.02 1.40
CA GLY A 101 -3.71 -25.29 1.09
C GLY A 101 -4.57 -25.82 2.22
N HIS A 102 -5.38 -26.84 1.90
CA HIS A 102 -6.29 -27.51 2.85
C HIS A 102 -6.22 -29.02 2.73
N SER A 103 -6.39 -29.74 3.85
CA SER A 103 -6.30 -31.21 3.88
C SER A 103 -7.40 -31.91 3.09
N SER A 104 -8.58 -31.32 3.02
CA SER A 104 -9.80 -32.01 2.57
C SER A 104 -10.37 -31.51 1.24
N PHE A 105 -10.00 -30.31 0.78
CA PHE A 105 -10.53 -29.75 -0.47
C PHE A 105 -9.47 -28.96 -1.24
N PRO A 106 -9.63 -28.86 -2.57
CA PRO A 106 -8.76 -28.01 -3.38
C PRO A 106 -9.11 -26.53 -3.17
N GLY A 107 -8.13 -25.64 -3.41
CA GLY A 107 -8.32 -24.21 -3.31
C GLY A 107 -7.45 -23.43 -4.28
N GLU A 108 -7.78 -22.13 -4.43
CA GLU A 108 -6.96 -21.15 -5.11
C GLU A 108 -6.88 -19.92 -4.20
N THR A 109 -5.68 -19.57 -3.76
CA THR A 109 -5.46 -18.44 -2.83
C THR A 109 -4.62 -17.37 -3.48
N THR A 110 -5.16 -16.16 -3.57
CA THR A 110 -4.45 -14.91 -3.85
C THR A 110 -4.13 -14.25 -2.52
N VAL A 111 -2.91 -13.77 -2.34
CA VAL A 111 -2.51 -13.02 -1.13
C VAL A 111 -2.20 -11.58 -1.51
N ARG A 112 -2.86 -10.66 -0.81
CA ARG A 112 -2.54 -9.24 -0.85
C ARG A 112 -2.08 -8.79 0.53
N ALA A 113 -1.30 -7.71 0.55
CA ALA A 113 -0.84 -7.11 1.81
C ALA A 113 -1.20 -5.62 1.85
N GLU A 114 -1.38 -5.09 3.06
CA GLU A 114 -1.67 -3.68 3.29
C GLU A 114 -2.95 -3.24 2.53
N SER A 115 -2.92 -2.08 1.88
CA SER A 115 -4.02 -1.64 1.00
C SER A 115 -3.96 -2.37 -0.34
N ARG A 116 -4.27 -3.66 -0.33
CA ARG A 116 -4.48 -4.50 -1.51
C ARG A 116 -3.26 -4.68 -2.43
N ARG A 117 -2.01 -4.51 -1.94
CA ARG A 117 -0.81 -4.81 -2.73
C ARG A 117 -0.77 -6.29 -3.11
N LEU A 118 -0.69 -6.60 -4.39
CA LEU A 118 -0.62 -7.97 -4.88
C LEU A 118 0.74 -8.59 -4.55
N MET A 119 0.73 -9.61 -3.71
CA MET A 119 1.94 -10.33 -3.30
C MET A 119 2.04 -11.70 -3.95
N LEU A 120 0.98 -12.49 -3.90
CA LEU A 120 0.89 -13.81 -4.51
C LEU A 120 -0.39 -13.93 -5.33
N GLU A 121 -0.24 -14.39 -6.56
CA GLU A 121 -1.33 -14.50 -7.51
C GLU A 121 -1.80 -15.96 -7.62
N ARG A 122 -3.08 -16.21 -7.29
CA ARG A 122 -3.84 -17.44 -7.60
C ARG A 122 -3.06 -18.74 -7.38
N VAL A 123 -2.50 -18.92 -6.19
CA VAL A 123 -1.79 -20.14 -5.81
C VAL A 123 -2.79 -21.29 -5.68
N ARG A 124 -2.72 -22.24 -6.62
CA ARG A 124 -3.61 -23.40 -6.66
C ARG A 124 -3.05 -24.56 -5.86
N THR A 125 -3.91 -25.21 -5.08
CA THR A 125 -3.59 -26.40 -4.30
C THR A 125 -4.65 -27.47 -4.49
N LYS A 126 -4.24 -28.76 -4.53
CA LYS A 126 -5.16 -29.91 -4.50
C LYS A 126 -5.51 -30.21 -3.04
N ALA A 127 -6.57 -31.00 -2.82
CA ALA A 127 -6.86 -31.54 -1.49
C ALA A 127 -5.64 -32.31 -0.94
N GLY A 128 -5.25 -32.02 0.29
CA GLY A 128 -4.07 -32.58 0.95
C GLY A 128 -2.72 -31.99 0.52
N GLN A 129 -2.70 -31.07 -0.46
CA GLN A 129 -1.50 -30.42 -0.91
C GLN A 129 -1.29 -29.10 -0.15
N PHE A 130 -0.08 -28.89 0.37
CA PHE A 130 0.36 -27.64 0.98
C PHE A 130 1.52 -27.07 0.20
N VAL A 131 1.46 -25.75 -0.06
CA VAL A 131 2.46 -25.04 -0.86
C VAL A 131 2.92 -23.80 -0.11
N THR A 132 4.21 -23.74 0.20
CA THR A 132 4.80 -22.56 0.83
C THR A 132 5.21 -21.53 -0.23
N ARG A 133 4.85 -20.28 0.00
CA ARG A 133 5.22 -19.13 -0.83
C ARG A 133 5.76 -18.02 0.05
N ARG A 134 6.62 -17.18 -0.53
CA ARG A 134 7.27 -16.06 0.17
C ARG A 134 7.06 -14.76 -0.60
N PHE A 135 7.07 -13.66 0.12
CA PHE A 135 7.09 -12.29 -0.40
C PHE A 135 7.71 -11.36 0.63
N THR A 136 8.13 -10.16 0.19
CA THR A 136 8.65 -9.13 1.07
C THR A 136 7.72 -7.92 1.04
N VAL A 137 7.39 -7.37 2.21
CA VAL A 137 6.41 -6.29 2.35
C VAL A 137 6.98 -5.14 3.18
N ASN A 138 6.60 -3.91 2.82
CA ASN A 138 6.91 -2.70 3.58
C ASN A 138 5.70 -2.30 4.42
N VAL A 139 5.91 -2.18 5.74
CA VAL A 139 4.97 -1.61 6.72
C VAL A 139 5.48 -0.23 7.10
N ARG A 140 4.64 0.77 7.07
CA ARG A 140 5.03 2.16 7.38
C ARG A 140 3.96 2.95 8.10
N THR A 141 4.41 3.90 8.88
CA THR A 141 3.56 4.92 9.51
C THR A 141 3.79 6.28 8.86
N ALA A 142 2.92 7.23 9.15
CA ALA A 142 3.08 8.60 8.67
C ALA A 142 4.23 9.36 9.35
N ALA A 143 4.75 8.86 10.48
CA ALA A 143 5.80 9.52 11.25
C ALA A 143 7.10 9.66 10.46
N ILE A 144 7.76 10.80 10.60
CA ILE A 144 9.08 11.10 10.04
C ILE A 144 10.03 11.34 11.21
N ALA A 145 11.27 10.87 11.10
CA ALA A 145 12.29 11.12 12.12
C ALA A 145 12.44 12.62 12.43
N GLY A 146 12.57 12.96 13.72
CA GLY A 146 12.63 14.36 14.16
C GLY A 146 11.28 14.97 14.56
N GLY A 147 10.21 14.16 14.62
CA GLY A 147 8.90 14.60 15.12
C GLY A 147 7.96 15.21 14.07
N ASP A 148 8.31 15.13 12.78
CA ASP A 148 7.47 15.52 11.65
C ASP A 148 6.60 14.33 11.19
N SER A 149 5.65 14.57 10.29
CA SER A 149 4.76 13.56 9.77
C SER A 149 4.29 13.89 8.35
N VAL A 150 3.97 12.86 7.59
CA VAL A 150 3.22 13.01 6.33
C VAL A 150 1.86 13.64 6.63
N ARG A 151 1.47 14.62 5.83
CA ARG A 151 0.14 15.25 5.90
C ARG A 151 -0.86 14.37 5.17
N LEU A 152 -1.41 13.40 5.91
CA LEU A 152 -2.39 12.47 5.36
C LEU A 152 -3.69 13.19 4.99
N LYS A 153 -4.25 12.83 3.84
CA LYS A 153 -5.60 13.23 3.45
C LYS A 153 -6.62 12.46 4.29
N SER A 154 -7.83 12.99 4.46
CA SER A 154 -8.88 12.38 5.30
C SER A 154 -9.16 10.92 4.94
N ARG A 155 -9.10 10.56 3.66
CA ARG A 155 -9.31 9.18 3.18
C ARG A 155 -8.18 8.20 3.50
N GLU A 156 -6.99 8.70 3.87
CA GLU A 156 -5.84 7.86 4.24
C GLU A 156 -5.81 7.54 5.74
N ILE A 157 -6.51 8.36 6.54
CA ILE A 157 -6.54 8.17 7.99
C ILE A 157 -7.23 6.85 8.32
N GLY A 158 -6.51 5.96 9.02
CA GLY A 158 -6.99 4.62 9.35
C GLY A 158 -6.87 3.59 8.23
N SER A 159 -6.25 3.95 7.09
CA SER A 159 -5.94 2.96 6.05
C SER A 159 -4.78 2.06 6.49
N ALA A 160 -4.76 0.81 6.00
CA ALA A 160 -3.66 -0.11 6.21
C ALA A 160 -2.32 0.37 5.63
N THR A 161 -2.33 1.39 4.78
CA THR A 161 -1.11 1.96 4.19
C THR A 161 -0.25 2.72 5.21
N TRP A 162 -0.87 3.29 6.25
CA TRP A 162 -0.25 4.23 7.18
C TRP A 162 -0.50 3.88 8.65
N ASP A 163 -0.53 2.60 8.98
CA ASP A 163 -0.72 2.14 10.35
C ASP A 163 0.48 1.32 10.88
N ASP A 164 0.40 0.86 12.12
CA ASP A 164 1.42 0.07 12.80
C ASP A 164 1.12 -1.44 12.74
N ARG A 165 0.54 -1.91 11.63
CA ARG A 165 0.16 -3.31 11.43
C ARG A 165 0.51 -3.77 10.03
N LEU A 166 0.82 -5.04 9.91
CA LEU A 166 0.77 -5.74 8.64
C LEU A 166 -0.63 -6.34 8.49
N THR A 167 -1.34 -5.95 7.43
CA THR A 167 -2.61 -6.55 7.02
C THR A 167 -2.35 -7.55 5.90
N LEU A 168 -2.83 -8.78 6.04
CA LEU A 168 -2.80 -9.81 4.99
C LEU A 168 -4.23 -10.16 4.59
N GLU A 169 -4.52 -10.10 3.28
CA GLU A 169 -5.76 -10.58 2.68
C GLU A 169 -5.50 -11.93 2.02
N PHE A 170 -6.29 -12.93 2.38
CA PHE A 170 -6.37 -14.24 1.71
C PHE A 170 -7.68 -14.29 0.95
N ASN A 171 -7.63 -14.47 -0.38
CA ASN A 171 -8.79 -14.32 -1.26
C ASN A 171 -8.77 -15.35 -2.40
N GLY A 172 -9.90 -15.68 -2.96
CA GLY A 172 -10.04 -16.63 -4.07
C GLY A 172 -11.10 -17.70 -3.83
N VAL A 173 -10.87 -18.89 -4.37
CA VAL A 173 -11.77 -20.04 -4.21
C VAL A 173 -11.29 -20.88 -3.03
N HIS A 174 -12.07 -20.96 -1.96
CA HIS A 174 -11.72 -21.62 -0.71
C HIS A 174 -10.31 -21.20 -0.22
N PRO A 175 -10.07 -19.86 -0.04
CA PRO A 175 -8.78 -19.38 0.41
C PRO A 175 -8.43 -20.00 1.75
N SER A 176 -7.17 -20.43 1.89
CA SER A 176 -6.74 -21.16 3.07
C SER A 176 -5.27 -20.94 3.40
N VAL A 177 -4.95 -20.85 4.69
CA VAL A 177 -3.58 -20.74 5.20
C VAL A 177 -3.40 -21.69 6.39
N ARG A 178 -2.27 -22.38 6.41
CA ARG A 178 -1.87 -23.26 7.50
C ARG A 178 -0.85 -22.61 8.43
N GLU A 179 0.11 -21.91 7.87
CA GLU A 179 1.20 -21.29 8.61
C GLU A 179 1.51 -19.90 8.05
N ILE A 180 1.87 -18.97 8.92
CA ILE A 180 2.32 -17.62 8.57
C ILE A 180 3.58 -17.33 9.38
N ASP A 181 4.72 -17.16 8.69
CA ASP A 181 5.98 -16.73 9.28
C ASP A 181 6.29 -15.30 8.86
N ILE A 182 6.68 -14.47 9.81
CA ILE A 182 7.02 -13.06 9.58
C ILE A 182 8.35 -12.77 10.27
N HIS A 183 9.31 -12.24 9.53
CA HIS A 183 10.62 -11.83 10.05
C HIS A 183 11.05 -10.50 9.45
N PRO A 184 11.85 -9.68 10.15
CA PRO A 184 12.51 -8.53 9.53
C PRO A 184 13.32 -8.99 8.31
N ALA A 185 13.11 -8.30 7.17
CA ALA A 185 13.86 -8.60 5.97
C ALA A 185 15.32 -8.15 6.09
N LEU A 186 16.24 -9.00 5.63
CA LEU A 186 17.67 -8.74 5.72
C LEU A 186 18.14 -7.84 4.56
N ASN A 187 18.07 -6.53 4.75
CA ASN A 187 18.59 -5.51 3.82
C ASN A 187 18.09 -5.66 2.36
N PRO A 188 16.78 -5.82 2.12
CA PRO A 188 16.28 -5.83 0.75
C PRO A 188 16.52 -4.47 0.10
N VAL A 189 16.69 -4.46 -1.21
CA VAL A 189 16.61 -3.24 -2.00
C VAL A 189 15.19 -2.70 -1.92
N THR A 190 15.03 -1.43 -1.56
CA THR A 190 13.71 -0.81 -1.49
C THR A 190 13.44 -0.01 -2.76
N VAL A 191 12.33 -0.29 -3.43
CA VAL A 191 11.80 0.48 -4.55
C VAL A 191 10.71 1.41 -4.00
N PHE A 192 11.07 2.66 -3.84
CA PHE A 192 10.12 3.71 -3.44
C PHE A 192 9.36 4.20 -4.67
N LEU A 193 8.04 4.30 -4.55
CA LEU A 193 7.19 4.87 -5.60
C LEU A 193 6.68 6.25 -5.17
N ALA A 194 6.99 7.26 -5.95
CA ALA A 194 6.44 8.60 -5.86
C ALA A 194 5.54 8.85 -7.06
N GLY A 195 4.26 9.12 -6.83
CA GLY A 195 3.28 9.26 -7.90
C GLY A 195 1.91 9.69 -7.42
N ASN A 196 0.96 9.56 -8.32
CA ASN A 196 -0.43 9.96 -8.11
C ASN A 196 -1.40 8.76 -8.09
N SER A 197 -2.68 8.97 -8.44
CA SER A 197 -3.75 7.96 -8.39
C SER A 197 -3.53 6.75 -9.32
N THR A 198 -2.65 6.87 -10.30
CA THR A 198 -2.31 5.79 -11.23
C THR A 198 -1.17 4.89 -10.72
N VAL A 199 -0.56 5.27 -9.58
CA VAL A 199 0.52 4.54 -8.89
C VAL A 199 0.11 4.04 -7.50
N VAL A 200 -0.79 4.75 -6.81
CA VAL A 200 -1.17 4.55 -5.40
C VAL A 200 -1.69 3.15 -5.09
N ASP A 201 -1.58 2.74 -3.82
CA ASP A 201 -2.32 1.59 -3.30
C ASP A 201 -3.78 1.98 -3.09
N GLN A 202 -4.64 1.74 -4.08
CA GLN A 202 -6.08 2.02 -4.01
C GLN A 202 -6.74 1.20 -2.90
N THR A 203 -7.50 1.85 -2.03
CA THR A 203 -8.07 1.21 -0.84
C THR A 203 -9.30 0.36 -1.11
N GLY A 204 -9.99 0.56 -2.23
CA GLY A 204 -11.26 -0.11 -2.55
C GLY A 204 -11.46 -0.42 -4.03
N GLU A 205 -12.18 -1.52 -4.29
CA GLU A 205 -12.68 -1.86 -5.62
C GLU A 205 -13.66 -0.79 -6.12
N PRO A 206 -13.72 -0.58 -7.46
CA PRO A 206 -13.00 -1.27 -8.53
C PRO A 206 -11.64 -0.64 -8.88
N TRP A 207 -11.21 0.40 -8.19
CA TRP A 207 -9.97 1.10 -8.50
C TRP A 207 -8.74 0.29 -8.15
N ALA A 208 -7.75 0.31 -9.04
CA ALA A 208 -6.43 -0.24 -8.83
C ALA A 208 -5.39 0.63 -9.57
N ALA A 209 -4.11 0.45 -9.25
CA ALA A 209 -3.01 1.13 -9.93
C ALA A 209 -1.78 0.22 -10.06
N TRP A 210 -0.87 0.55 -11.00
CA TRP A 210 0.26 -0.33 -11.29
C TRP A 210 1.21 -0.52 -10.10
N GLY A 211 1.38 0.52 -9.28
CA GLY A 211 2.24 0.44 -8.09
C GLY A 211 1.73 -0.55 -7.05
N GLN A 212 0.42 -0.83 -7.04
CA GLN A 212 -0.21 -1.84 -6.19
C GLN A 212 0.02 -3.27 -6.70
N MET A 213 0.24 -3.44 -8.00
CA MET A 213 0.42 -4.74 -8.63
C MET A 213 1.89 -5.16 -8.76
N ILE A 214 2.81 -4.20 -8.85
CA ILE A 214 4.23 -4.45 -9.16
C ILE A 214 4.98 -5.31 -8.13
N PRO A 215 4.65 -5.31 -6.81
CA PRO A 215 5.35 -6.16 -5.84
C PRO A 215 5.36 -7.65 -6.22
N ARG A 216 4.31 -8.11 -6.91
CA ARG A 216 4.13 -9.50 -7.39
C ARG A 216 5.28 -9.99 -8.28
N PHE A 217 5.99 -9.07 -8.95
CA PHE A 217 6.96 -9.41 -9.99
C PHE A 217 8.40 -9.48 -9.52
N PHE A 218 8.69 -9.13 -8.26
CA PHE A 218 10.04 -9.16 -7.70
C PHE A 218 10.32 -10.43 -6.90
N LYS A 219 11.60 -10.81 -6.83
CA LYS A 219 12.09 -11.92 -6.00
C LYS A 219 11.88 -11.61 -4.52
N PRO A 220 11.28 -12.54 -3.77
CA PRO A 220 11.19 -12.43 -2.31
C PRO A 220 12.58 -12.33 -1.66
N GLY A 221 12.70 -11.51 -0.61
CA GLY A 221 13.94 -11.29 0.12
C GLY A 221 14.92 -10.32 -0.54
N SER A 222 14.83 -10.13 -1.87
CA SER A 222 15.74 -9.24 -2.61
C SER A 222 15.19 -7.82 -2.74
N VAL A 223 13.91 -7.68 -3.03
CA VAL A 223 13.26 -6.39 -3.29
C VAL A 223 11.99 -6.23 -2.48
N VAL A 224 11.77 -5.03 -1.99
CA VAL A 224 10.51 -4.60 -1.39
C VAL A 224 10.02 -3.31 -2.04
N VAL A 225 8.72 -3.20 -2.25
CA VAL A 225 8.09 -1.98 -2.79
C VAL A 225 7.46 -1.16 -1.67
N ALA A 226 7.89 0.09 -1.52
CA ALA A 226 7.34 1.09 -0.61
C ALA A 226 6.57 2.14 -1.42
N ASN A 227 5.27 1.95 -1.60
CA ASN A 227 4.45 2.81 -2.44
C ASN A 227 3.95 4.03 -1.66
N HIS A 228 4.58 5.18 -1.84
CA HIS A 228 4.24 6.46 -1.20
C HIS A 228 3.32 7.34 -2.05
N ALA A 229 2.91 6.88 -3.24
CA ALA A 229 2.00 7.60 -4.11
C ALA A 229 0.65 7.86 -3.43
N GLU A 230 -0.06 8.90 -3.86
CA GLU A 230 -1.40 9.22 -3.39
C GLU A 230 -2.23 9.91 -4.46
N SER A 231 -3.53 9.65 -4.44
CA SER A 231 -4.47 10.22 -5.41
C SER A 231 -4.50 11.76 -5.36
N GLY A 232 -4.45 12.38 -6.54
CA GLY A 232 -4.47 13.84 -6.67
C GLY A 232 -3.10 14.51 -6.51
N GLU A 233 -2.03 13.75 -6.25
CA GLU A 233 -0.68 14.33 -6.12
C GLU A 233 -0.16 14.90 -7.43
N THR A 234 0.60 16.00 -7.27
CA THR A 234 1.53 16.60 -8.22
C THR A 234 2.95 16.53 -7.64
N LEU A 235 3.97 16.75 -8.45
CA LEU A 235 5.35 16.88 -7.93
C LEU A 235 5.43 17.89 -6.77
N LYS A 236 4.72 19.02 -6.89
CA LYS A 236 4.71 20.08 -5.90
C LYS A 236 3.95 19.70 -4.62
N ALA A 237 2.76 19.10 -4.76
CA ALA A 237 1.92 18.70 -3.63
C ALA A 237 2.58 17.60 -2.80
N PHE A 238 3.19 16.60 -3.44
CA PHE A 238 3.91 15.49 -2.80
C PHE A 238 5.04 15.98 -1.88
N ILE A 239 5.76 17.05 -2.28
CA ILE A 239 6.73 17.71 -1.42
C ILE A 239 6.02 18.45 -0.29
N GLY A 240 4.99 19.24 -0.61
CA GLY A 240 4.23 20.04 0.36
C GLY A 240 3.56 19.21 1.46
N GLU A 241 3.09 18.01 1.11
CA GLU A 241 2.48 17.05 2.04
C GLU A 241 3.51 16.20 2.80
N ARG A 242 4.80 16.49 2.68
CA ARG A 242 5.90 15.80 3.36
C ARG A 242 6.12 14.36 2.90
N ARG A 243 5.51 13.91 1.79
CA ARG A 243 5.67 12.55 1.28
C ARG A 243 7.09 12.29 0.77
N LEU A 244 7.68 13.24 0.04
CA LEU A 244 9.09 13.14 -0.34
C LEU A 244 10.00 13.12 0.90
N ALA A 245 9.74 13.95 1.92
CA ALA A 245 10.52 13.94 3.16
C ALA A 245 10.43 12.57 3.86
N LYS A 246 9.27 11.91 3.86
CA LYS A 246 9.10 10.54 4.39
C LYS A 246 9.95 9.54 3.61
N VAL A 247 9.90 9.55 2.28
CA VAL A 247 10.78 8.71 1.44
C VAL A 247 12.24 8.96 1.80
N LEU A 248 12.65 10.23 1.83
CA LEU A 248 14.03 10.63 2.07
C LEU A 248 14.54 10.32 3.50
N SER A 249 13.63 10.10 4.45
CA SER A 249 14.00 9.70 5.82
C SER A 249 14.37 8.22 5.94
N THR A 250 14.01 7.40 4.94
CA THR A 250 14.19 5.94 4.98
C THR A 250 14.99 5.38 3.82
N ILE A 251 15.05 6.09 2.68
CA ILE A 251 15.81 5.68 1.48
C ILE A 251 17.31 5.63 1.77
N ARG A 252 17.99 4.60 1.26
CA ARG A 252 19.40 4.33 1.49
C ARG A 252 20.15 4.14 0.18
N LYS A 253 21.46 4.13 0.26
CA LYS A 253 22.35 3.75 -0.84
C LYS A 253 21.96 2.38 -1.39
N GLY A 254 21.77 2.31 -2.71
CA GLY A 254 21.37 1.10 -3.42
C GLY A 254 19.85 0.95 -3.62
N ASP A 255 19.02 1.75 -2.93
CA ASP A 255 17.58 1.79 -3.17
C ASP A 255 17.24 2.52 -4.47
N TYR A 256 15.97 2.46 -4.87
CA TYR A 256 15.46 3.12 -6.08
C TYR A 256 14.30 4.07 -5.74
N LEU A 257 14.23 5.20 -6.45
CA LEU A 257 13.08 6.10 -6.41
C LEU A 257 12.46 6.19 -7.81
N PHE A 258 11.29 5.57 -7.99
CA PHE A 258 10.47 5.68 -9.19
C PHE A 258 9.59 6.92 -9.08
N ILE A 259 9.57 7.74 -10.15
CA ILE A 259 8.91 9.05 -10.16
C ILE A 259 7.95 9.09 -11.35
N GLU A 260 6.62 9.09 -11.08
CA GLU A 260 5.57 9.18 -12.11
C GLU A 260 4.54 10.23 -11.73
N PHE A 261 4.56 11.37 -12.42
CA PHE A 261 3.59 12.46 -12.28
C PHE A 261 3.24 13.00 -13.67
N ALA A 262 2.18 13.74 -13.81
CA ALA A 262 1.73 14.59 -14.90
C ALA A 262 0.21 14.80 -14.87
N HIS A 263 -0.59 13.74 -14.57
CA HIS A 263 -2.04 13.79 -14.66
C HIS A 263 -2.67 14.95 -13.88
N ASN A 264 -2.06 15.37 -12.78
CA ASN A 264 -2.53 16.45 -11.95
C ASN A 264 -1.72 17.74 -12.11
N ASP A 265 -0.43 17.64 -12.48
CA ASP A 265 0.48 18.77 -12.65
C ASP A 265 0.04 19.73 -13.75
N GLN A 266 -0.67 19.22 -14.77
CA GLN A 266 -1.24 19.99 -15.88
C GLN A 266 -2.53 20.74 -15.52
N LYS A 267 -3.14 20.46 -14.37
CA LYS A 267 -4.41 21.10 -13.99
C LYS A 267 -4.15 22.53 -13.52
N PRO A 268 -4.94 23.51 -14.00
CA PRO A 268 -4.83 24.88 -13.50
C PRO A 268 -4.95 24.97 -11.98
N GLY A 269 -4.14 25.83 -11.36
CA GLY A 269 -4.16 26.04 -9.90
C GLY A 269 -2.77 26.21 -9.31
N SER A 270 -2.69 26.25 -7.98
CA SER A 270 -1.45 26.49 -7.24
C SER A 270 -0.37 25.41 -7.40
N SER A 271 -0.77 24.22 -7.83
CA SER A 271 0.11 23.08 -8.05
C SER A 271 0.46 22.82 -9.53
N TYR A 272 -0.04 23.68 -10.44
CA TYR A 272 0.31 23.65 -11.86
C TYR A 272 1.83 23.85 -12.04
N LEU A 273 2.41 23.08 -12.95
CA LEU A 273 3.81 23.19 -13.34
C LEU A 273 3.91 23.17 -14.87
N GLU A 274 4.59 24.19 -15.43
CA GLU A 274 4.83 24.25 -16.88
C GLU A 274 5.78 23.15 -17.34
N PRO A 275 5.46 22.35 -18.39
CA PRO A 275 6.20 21.14 -18.76
C PRO A 275 7.71 21.31 -18.92
N PHE A 276 8.13 22.28 -19.74
CA PHE A 276 9.54 22.42 -20.11
C PHE A 276 10.37 23.31 -19.17
N THR A 277 9.74 23.93 -18.17
CA THR A 277 10.40 24.77 -17.19
C THR A 277 10.22 24.21 -15.78
N THR A 278 9.21 24.65 -15.04
CA THR A 278 9.03 24.32 -13.62
C THR A 278 8.82 22.82 -13.37
N TYR A 279 8.15 22.08 -14.28
CA TYR A 279 7.97 20.65 -14.13
C TYR A 279 9.33 19.91 -14.24
N LYS A 280 10.20 20.29 -15.20
CA LYS A 280 11.56 19.74 -15.32
C LYS A 280 12.41 20.08 -14.09
N GLU A 281 12.28 21.30 -13.54
CA GLU A 281 12.98 21.70 -12.31
C GLU A 281 12.59 20.83 -11.12
N TYR A 282 11.29 20.58 -10.94
CA TYR A 282 10.82 19.69 -9.88
C TYR A 282 11.27 18.25 -10.06
N LEU A 283 11.25 17.70 -11.28
CA LEU A 283 11.80 16.36 -11.57
C LEU A 283 13.27 16.28 -11.16
N ARG A 284 14.08 17.28 -11.53
CA ARG A 284 15.50 17.35 -11.15
C ARG A 284 15.71 17.42 -9.65
N ARG A 285 14.82 18.07 -8.94
CA ARG A 285 14.86 18.09 -7.46
C ARG A 285 14.71 16.66 -6.90
N TYR A 286 13.75 15.88 -7.35
CA TYR A 286 13.60 14.47 -6.92
C TYR A 286 14.83 13.63 -7.27
N ILE A 287 15.37 13.81 -8.48
CA ILE A 287 16.58 13.13 -8.94
C ILE A 287 17.78 13.45 -8.04
N ALA A 288 18.00 14.73 -7.77
CA ALA A 288 19.10 15.19 -6.94
C ALA A 288 18.99 14.67 -5.49
N GLU A 289 17.78 14.70 -4.92
CA GLU A 289 17.50 14.19 -3.58
C GLU A 289 17.74 12.67 -3.46
N ALA A 290 17.35 11.88 -4.46
CA ALA A 290 17.65 10.46 -4.49
C ALA A 290 19.16 10.20 -4.60
N ARG A 291 19.83 10.87 -5.54
CA ARG A 291 21.28 10.73 -5.77
C ARG A 291 22.11 11.14 -4.56
N SER A 292 21.71 12.19 -3.86
CA SER A 292 22.42 12.66 -2.64
C SER A 292 22.47 11.59 -1.53
N ARG A 293 21.54 10.62 -1.56
CA ARG A 293 21.48 9.48 -0.62
C ARG A 293 22.06 8.20 -1.20
N GLY A 294 22.65 8.27 -2.39
CA GLY A 294 23.20 7.10 -3.09
C GLY A 294 22.13 6.17 -3.67
N ALA A 295 20.88 6.64 -3.74
CA ALA A 295 19.80 5.91 -4.39
C ALA A 295 19.72 6.23 -5.89
N THR A 296 19.15 5.32 -6.65
CA THR A 296 19.00 5.44 -8.11
C THR A 296 17.61 5.97 -8.45
N PRO A 297 17.47 7.17 -9.05
CA PRO A 297 16.21 7.66 -9.57
C PRO A 297 15.84 6.92 -10.86
N VAL A 298 14.54 6.66 -11.05
CA VAL A 298 13.97 6.10 -12.27
C VAL A 298 12.76 6.95 -12.65
N LEU A 299 12.78 7.54 -13.83
CA LEU A 299 11.64 8.28 -14.36
C LEU A 299 10.68 7.34 -15.07
N VAL A 300 9.39 7.53 -14.81
CA VAL A 300 8.30 6.82 -15.49
C VAL A 300 7.41 7.86 -16.15
N THR A 301 7.23 7.79 -17.48
CA THR A 301 6.26 8.65 -18.13
C THR A 301 4.85 8.22 -17.79
N SER A 302 3.95 9.17 -17.49
CA SER A 302 2.55 8.85 -17.20
C SER A 302 1.85 8.21 -18.40
N MET A 303 1.11 7.14 -18.14
CA MET A 303 0.30 6.46 -19.15
C MET A 303 -0.80 7.37 -19.70
N HIS A 304 -1.29 7.08 -20.91
CA HIS A 304 -2.40 7.80 -21.52
C HIS A 304 -3.71 7.62 -20.73
N ARG A 305 -4.66 8.55 -20.89
CA ARG A 305 -6.08 8.32 -20.63
C ARG A 305 -6.72 7.57 -21.80
N ARG A 306 -7.83 6.90 -21.57
CA ARG A 306 -8.61 6.25 -22.62
C ARG A 306 -9.43 7.31 -23.38
N GLN A 307 -8.76 8.04 -24.26
CA GLN A 307 -9.42 8.96 -25.16
C GLN A 307 -8.97 8.64 -26.59
N PHE A 308 -9.91 8.21 -27.41
CA PHE A 308 -9.69 7.85 -28.81
C PHE A 308 -10.24 8.93 -29.72
N ASP A 309 -9.58 9.11 -30.86
CA ASP A 309 -10.12 9.87 -31.98
C ASP A 309 -11.08 9.03 -32.82
N SER A 310 -11.65 9.62 -33.88
CA SER A 310 -12.59 8.94 -34.80
C SER A 310 -11.95 7.84 -35.63
N THR A 311 -10.63 7.74 -35.68
CA THR A 311 -9.89 6.72 -36.41
C THR A 311 -9.39 5.57 -35.52
N GLY A 312 -9.69 5.64 -34.22
CA GLY A 312 -9.33 4.61 -33.25
C GLY A 312 -7.93 4.74 -32.69
N HIS A 313 -7.30 5.89 -32.79
CA HIS A 313 -6.01 6.20 -32.18
C HIS A 313 -6.16 6.98 -30.87
N ILE A 314 -5.22 6.73 -29.96
CA ILE A 314 -5.17 7.44 -28.67
C ILE A 314 -4.80 8.91 -28.87
N VAL A 315 -5.63 9.79 -28.30
CA VAL A 315 -5.38 11.22 -28.22
C VAL A 315 -4.45 11.53 -27.04
N ASN A 316 -3.39 12.29 -27.26
CA ASN A 316 -2.52 12.74 -26.18
C ASN A 316 -3.22 13.83 -25.35
N THR A 317 -3.70 13.45 -24.15
CA THR A 317 -4.34 14.36 -23.19
C THR A 317 -3.37 14.89 -22.12
N LEU A 318 -2.09 14.49 -22.20
CA LEU A 318 -1.06 14.90 -21.26
C LEU A 318 -0.17 16.02 -21.79
N GLY A 319 -0.46 16.54 -23.01
CA GLY A 319 0.34 17.60 -23.62
C GLY A 319 1.83 17.24 -23.69
N ASP A 320 2.67 18.15 -23.27
CA ASP A 320 4.13 18.04 -23.36
C ASP A 320 4.79 17.37 -22.13
N TYR A 321 4.03 16.97 -21.10
CA TYR A 321 4.61 16.38 -19.89
C TYR A 321 5.42 15.10 -20.17
N PRO A 322 4.94 14.12 -20.96
CA PRO A 322 5.76 12.96 -21.29
C PRO A 322 7.04 13.32 -22.06
N ALA A 323 6.99 14.32 -22.95
CA ALA A 323 8.16 14.82 -23.67
C ALA A 323 9.17 15.45 -22.69
N ALA A 324 8.70 16.24 -21.74
CA ALA A 324 9.55 16.84 -20.70
C ALA A 324 10.24 15.78 -19.84
N VAL A 325 9.53 14.70 -19.46
CA VAL A 325 10.13 13.56 -18.72
C VAL A 325 11.23 12.89 -19.55
N ARG A 326 10.99 12.61 -20.84
CA ARG A 326 11.99 12.01 -21.76
C ARG A 326 13.22 12.90 -21.92
N GLN A 327 13.02 14.23 -21.99
CA GLN A 327 14.13 15.18 -22.06
C GLN A 327 14.97 15.16 -20.79
N VAL A 328 14.35 15.21 -19.60
CA VAL A 328 15.09 15.14 -18.32
C VAL A 328 15.83 13.82 -18.22
N ALA A 329 15.20 12.70 -18.60
CA ALA A 329 15.86 11.39 -18.58
C ALA A 329 17.14 11.38 -19.42
N ALA A 330 17.08 11.95 -20.62
CA ALA A 330 18.23 12.03 -21.54
C ALA A 330 19.29 13.02 -21.07
N GLU A 331 18.90 14.27 -20.71
CA GLU A 331 19.79 15.34 -20.28
C GLU A 331 20.54 14.97 -18.97
N ASP A 332 19.85 14.37 -18.00
CA ASP A 332 20.39 14.06 -16.68
C ASP A 332 20.86 12.60 -16.54
N GLN A 333 20.83 11.81 -17.62
CA GLN A 333 21.23 10.40 -17.66
C GLN A 333 20.50 9.57 -16.58
N VAL A 334 19.18 9.68 -16.54
CA VAL A 334 18.31 8.93 -15.64
C VAL A 334 17.63 7.81 -16.43
N ALA A 335 17.55 6.62 -15.82
CA ALA A 335 16.82 5.51 -16.42
C ALA A 335 15.33 5.87 -16.62
N LEU A 336 14.79 5.49 -17.76
CA LEU A 336 13.42 5.80 -18.17
C LEU A 336 12.62 4.52 -18.43
N VAL A 337 11.43 4.47 -17.84
CA VAL A 337 10.35 3.56 -18.22
C VAL A 337 9.31 4.38 -19.01
N ASP A 338 9.26 4.19 -20.33
CA ASP A 338 8.33 4.95 -21.18
C ASP A 338 6.94 4.32 -21.22
N LEU A 339 6.24 4.40 -20.09
CA LEU A 339 4.91 3.85 -19.92
C LEU A 339 3.85 4.58 -20.77
N ASN A 340 4.09 5.85 -21.11
CA ASN A 340 3.25 6.61 -22.02
C ASN A 340 3.18 5.95 -23.41
N ALA A 341 4.33 5.62 -24.00
CA ALA A 341 4.38 4.94 -25.30
C ALA A 341 3.72 3.56 -25.22
N MET A 342 4.09 2.74 -24.22
CA MET A 342 3.57 1.39 -24.07
C MET A 342 2.06 1.35 -23.81
N SER A 343 1.51 2.30 -23.05
CA SER A 343 0.07 2.37 -22.81
C SER A 343 -0.74 2.77 -24.05
N LYS A 344 -0.15 3.56 -24.96
CA LYS A 344 -0.76 3.85 -26.27
C LYS A 344 -0.95 2.56 -27.05
N ASP A 345 0.12 1.78 -27.22
CA ASP A 345 0.09 0.51 -27.94
C ASP A 345 -0.94 -0.45 -27.33
N PHE A 346 -0.98 -0.55 -26.01
CA PHE A 346 -1.93 -1.36 -25.26
C PHE A 346 -3.39 -0.98 -25.51
N TYR A 347 -3.72 0.30 -25.42
CA TYR A 347 -5.11 0.73 -25.59
C TYR A 347 -5.55 0.62 -27.05
N GLU A 348 -4.67 0.95 -27.99
CA GLU A 348 -4.96 0.82 -29.43
C GLU A 348 -5.14 -0.65 -29.83
N ALA A 349 -4.35 -1.57 -29.27
CA ALA A 349 -4.51 -3.01 -29.50
C ALA A 349 -5.86 -3.54 -28.97
N LEU A 350 -6.36 -3.02 -27.86
CA LEU A 350 -7.70 -3.34 -27.35
C LEU A 350 -8.81 -2.67 -28.18
N GLY A 351 -8.54 -1.52 -28.76
CA GLY A 351 -9.52 -0.68 -29.45
C GLY A 351 -10.48 0.05 -28.51
N PRO A 352 -11.26 1.03 -29.01
CA PRO A 352 -12.04 1.95 -28.18
C PRO A 352 -13.01 1.30 -27.20
N GLU A 353 -13.72 0.26 -27.62
CA GLU A 353 -14.73 -0.38 -26.78
C GLU A 353 -14.13 -1.36 -25.77
N ARG A 354 -13.20 -2.20 -26.21
CA ARG A 354 -12.62 -3.22 -25.36
C ARG A 354 -11.65 -2.64 -24.34
N ALA A 355 -11.02 -1.49 -24.65
CA ALA A 355 -10.16 -0.77 -23.73
C ALA A 355 -10.91 -0.33 -22.44
N LYS A 356 -12.25 -0.13 -22.48
CA LYS A 356 -13.07 0.12 -21.28
C LYS A 356 -12.87 -0.96 -20.21
N LYS A 357 -12.56 -2.20 -20.61
CA LYS A 357 -12.31 -3.31 -19.68
C LYS A 357 -11.05 -3.15 -18.85
N ALA A 358 -10.13 -2.27 -19.23
CA ALA A 358 -8.94 -1.94 -18.45
C ALA A 358 -9.18 -0.76 -17.48
N PHE A 359 -10.26 -0.02 -17.66
CA PHE A 359 -10.61 1.17 -16.90
C PHE A 359 -11.81 0.94 -15.97
N VAL A 360 -12.13 1.95 -15.16
CA VAL A 360 -13.26 1.87 -14.23
C VAL A 360 -14.56 2.22 -14.94
N HIS A 361 -15.05 1.28 -15.74
CA HIS A 361 -16.33 1.34 -16.44
C HIS A 361 -17.24 0.21 -15.97
N TYR A 362 -18.22 0.53 -15.13
CA TYR A 362 -19.10 -0.45 -14.51
C TYR A 362 -20.54 0.07 -14.43
N PRO A 363 -21.57 -0.73 -14.78
CA PRO A 363 -22.96 -0.39 -14.52
C PRO A 363 -23.21 -0.12 -13.04
N ALA A 364 -24.25 0.64 -12.75
CA ALA A 364 -24.71 0.84 -11.38
C ALA A 364 -24.96 -0.52 -10.69
N GLY A 365 -24.62 -0.63 -9.41
CA GLY A 365 -24.80 -1.86 -8.62
C GLY A 365 -23.78 -2.95 -8.85
N SER A 366 -22.70 -2.71 -9.62
CA SER A 366 -21.62 -3.68 -9.83
C SER A 366 -20.79 -3.95 -8.57
N TYR A 367 -20.72 -3.00 -7.66
CA TYR A 367 -20.00 -3.08 -6.39
C TYR A 367 -20.88 -2.65 -5.22
N PRO A 368 -20.64 -3.17 -4.00
CA PRO A 368 -21.39 -2.76 -2.81
C PRO A 368 -21.34 -1.24 -2.61
N GLY A 369 -22.51 -0.62 -2.45
CA GLY A 369 -22.63 0.82 -2.25
C GLY A 369 -22.50 1.70 -3.51
N GLN A 370 -22.20 1.14 -4.66
CA GLN A 370 -22.16 1.85 -5.93
C GLN A 370 -23.56 2.04 -6.50
N VAL A 371 -24.11 3.24 -6.36
CA VAL A 371 -25.50 3.56 -6.80
C VAL A 371 -25.56 4.14 -8.21
N ALA A 372 -24.47 4.61 -8.77
CA ALA A 372 -24.39 5.19 -10.10
C ALA A 372 -23.44 4.40 -11.02
N GLU A 373 -23.65 4.51 -12.34
CA GLU A 373 -22.72 4.01 -13.33
C GLU A 373 -21.35 4.69 -13.19
N LEU A 374 -20.26 3.92 -13.32
CA LEU A 374 -18.90 4.45 -13.36
C LEU A 374 -18.42 4.52 -14.81
N LYS A 375 -17.88 5.69 -15.19
CA LYS A 375 -17.32 5.98 -16.53
C LYS A 375 -16.03 6.79 -16.35
N ASP A 376 -14.98 6.12 -15.93
CA ASP A 376 -13.69 6.75 -15.64
C ASP A 376 -12.64 6.31 -16.66
N ASP A 377 -12.26 7.23 -17.53
CA ASP A 377 -11.29 7.05 -18.60
C ASP A 377 -9.84 7.36 -18.16
N THR A 378 -9.64 7.55 -16.87
CA THR A 378 -8.32 7.88 -16.28
C THR A 378 -7.80 6.78 -15.36
N HIS A 379 -8.68 6.19 -14.54
CA HIS A 379 -8.29 5.22 -13.52
C HIS A 379 -8.60 3.79 -13.95
N PHE A 380 -7.80 2.87 -13.45
CA PHE A 380 -7.78 1.47 -13.84
C PHE A 380 -8.50 0.59 -12.84
N ASN A 381 -9.01 -0.52 -13.34
CA ASN A 381 -9.39 -1.67 -12.53
C ASN A 381 -8.20 -2.64 -12.37
N ASN A 382 -8.43 -3.78 -11.72
CA ASN A 382 -7.37 -4.76 -11.47
C ASN A 382 -6.69 -5.25 -12.75
N TYR A 383 -7.41 -5.46 -13.86
CA TYR A 383 -6.83 -5.87 -15.14
C TYR A 383 -5.93 -4.78 -15.70
N GLY A 384 -6.43 -3.55 -15.87
CA GLY A 384 -5.64 -2.46 -16.43
C GLY A 384 -4.41 -2.14 -15.59
N ALA A 385 -4.55 -2.14 -14.26
CA ALA A 385 -3.43 -1.92 -13.34
C ALA A 385 -2.36 -3.03 -13.43
N TYR A 386 -2.78 -4.28 -13.59
CA TYR A 386 -1.88 -5.43 -13.74
C TYR A 386 -1.10 -5.36 -15.07
N GLU A 387 -1.78 -5.07 -16.18
CA GLU A 387 -1.12 -4.93 -17.48
C GLU A 387 -0.11 -3.75 -17.49
N LEU A 388 -0.47 -2.61 -16.87
CA LEU A 388 0.46 -1.50 -16.69
C LEU A 388 1.67 -1.88 -15.83
N ALA A 389 1.49 -2.67 -14.78
CA ALA A 389 2.62 -3.16 -13.98
C ALA A 389 3.53 -4.07 -14.82
N ARG A 390 2.99 -4.90 -15.71
CA ARG A 390 3.78 -5.69 -16.68
C ARG A 390 4.56 -4.80 -17.64
N MET A 391 3.96 -3.69 -18.12
CA MET A 391 4.68 -2.72 -18.93
C MET A 391 5.83 -2.06 -18.17
N VAL A 392 5.64 -1.73 -16.90
CA VAL A 392 6.73 -1.21 -16.05
C VAL A 392 7.85 -2.25 -15.92
N VAL A 393 7.51 -3.53 -15.75
CA VAL A 393 8.48 -4.64 -15.74
C VAL A 393 9.24 -4.71 -17.07
N GLU A 394 8.56 -4.63 -18.22
CA GLU A 394 9.22 -4.62 -19.52
C GLU A 394 10.09 -3.38 -19.74
N GLY A 395 9.61 -2.22 -19.29
CA GLY A 395 10.41 -1.00 -19.29
C GLY A 395 11.68 -1.16 -18.43
N LEU A 396 11.57 -1.76 -17.26
CA LEU A 396 12.72 -2.04 -16.40
C LEU A 396 13.71 -3.02 -17.05
N ARG A 397 13.22 -4.08 -17.71
CA ARG A 397 14.07 -5.02 -18.48
C ARG A 397 14.91 -4.35 -19.58
N LYS A 398 14.38 -3.27 -20.16
CA LYS A 398 15.08 -2.49 -21.19
C LYS A 398 16.11 -1.52 -20.61
N THR A 399 16.12 -1.33 -19.29
CA THR A 399 17.16 -0.52 -18.64
C THR A 399 18.40 -1.37 -18.34
N ALA A 400 19.55 -0.73 -18.17
CA ALA A 400 20.76 -1.39 -17.69
C ALA A 400 20.85 -1.47 -16.15
N LEU A 401 19.72 -1.28 -15.43
CA LEU A 401 19.71 -1.25 -13.97
C LEU A 401 19.83 -2.65 -13.39
N PRO A 402 20.67 -2.85 -12.35
CA PRO A 402 20.76 -4.12 -11.61
C PRO A 402 19.41 -4.62 -11.09
N LEU A 403 18.48 -3.72 -10.81
CA LEU A 403 17.12 -4.05 -10.36
C LEU A 403 16.38 -4.99 -11.32
N ALA A 404 16.65 -4.94 -12.61
CA ALA A 404 16.04 -5.85 -13.60
C ALA A 404 16.40 -7.33 -13.35
N ALA A 405 17.57 -7.60 -12.76
CA ALA A 405 17.98 -8.96 -12.38
C ALA A 405 17.21 -9.49 -11.17
N GLU A 406 16.53 -8.61 -10.42
CA GLU A 406 15.74 -8.98 -9.26
C GLU A 406 14.26 -9.28 -9.58
N LEU A 407 13.89 -9.22 -10.85
CA LEU A 407 12.58 -9.72 -11.29
C LEU A 407 12.54 -11.25 -11.20
N LEU A 408 11.35 -11.81 -10.98
CA LEU A 408 11.15 -13.26 -11.00
C LEU A 408 11.63 -13.85 -12.33
N PRO A 409 12.34 -14.99 -12.32
CA PRO A 409 13.01 -15.52 -13.52
C PRO A 409 12.04 -16.11 -14.56
N ASP A 410 10.87 -16.52 -14.12
CA ASP A 410 9.83 -17.22 -14.91
C ASP A 410 8.72 -16.27 -15.40
N LEU A 411 8.93 -14.96 -15.31
CA LEU A 411 7.96 -14.00 -15.85
C LEU A 411 7.98 -14.03 -17.38
N PRO A 412 6.84 -14.32 -18.03
CA PRO A 412 6.75 -14.24 -19.47
C PRO A 412 7.00 -12.82 -19.96
N ALA A 413 7.59 -12.68 -21.13
CA ALA A 413 7.68 -11.40 -21.82
C ALA A 413 6.27 -10.85 -22.09
N PHE A 414 6.14 -9.54 -22.05
CA PHE A 414 4.87 -8.87 -22.32
C PHE A 414 5.02 -7.89 -23.48
N ASP A 415 4.15 -8.02 -24.47
CA ASP A 415 4.05 -7.09 -25.58
C ASP A 415 2.75 -6.29 -25.46
N PRO A 416 2.80 -4.98 -25.21
CA PRO A 416 1.61 -4.13 -25.10
C PRO A 416 0.72 -4.15 -26.34
N SER A 417 1.28 -4.44 -27.53
CA SER A 417 0.51 -4.55 -28.78
C SER A 417 -0.26 -5.88 -28.90
N HIS A 418 0.01 -6.85 -28.00
CA HIS A 418 -0.65 -8.14 -27.93
C HIS A 418 -1.07 -8.45 -26.47
N PRO A 419 -1.94 -7.62 -25.86
CA PRO A 419 -2.31 -7.78 -24.45
C PRO A 419 -3.13 -9.06 -24.24
N ASP A 420 -3.08 -9.56 -23.01
CA ASP A 420 -3.96 -10.66 -22.61
C ASP A 420 -5.43 -10.24 -22.74
N ALA A 421 -6.29 -11.20 -23.02
CA ALA A 421 -7.71 -10.92 -23.14
C ALA A 421 -8.30 -10.54 -21.76
N PRO A 422 -8.97 -9.39 -21.61
CA PRO A 422 -9.55 -8.96 -20.33
C PRO A 422 -10.49 -10.02 -19.71
N GLU A 423 -11.14 -10.82 -20.56
CA GLU A 423 -12.07 -11.87 -20.15
C GLU A 423 -11.38 -13.09 -19.51
N GLN A 424 -10.08 -13.24 -19.71
CA GLN A 424 -9.25 -14.31 -19.13
C GLN A 424 -8.58 -13.87 -17.81
N PHE A 425 -8.61 -12.57 -17.52
CA PHE A 425 -8.06 -12.05 -16.30
C PHE A 425 -8.96 -12.37 -15.10
N ALA A 426 -8.42 -12.99 -14.08
CA ALA A 426 -9.21 -13.54 -12.98
C ALA A 426 -8.56 -13.33 -11.60
N LEU A 427 -8.23 -12.10 -11.26
CA LEU A 427 -7.94 -11.78 -9.86
C LEU A 427 -9.26 -11.57 -9.09
N PRO A 428 -9.44 -12.23 -7.94
CA PRO A 428 -10.64 -12.02 -7.14
C PRO A 428 -10.70 -10.57 -6.62
N PRO A 429 -11.88 -9.92 -6.63
CA PRO A 429 -12.02 -8.59 -6.03
C PRO A 429 -11.80 -8.66 -4.53
N SER A 430 -11.16 -7.65 -3.96
CA SER A 430 -10.98 -7.54 -2.51
C SER A 430 -12.31 -7.29 -1.80
N PRO A 431 -12.50 -7.78 -0.57
CA PRO A 431 -13.69 -7.49 0.21
C PRO A 431 -13.81 -6.00 0.51
N VAL A 432 -15.04 -5.52 0.62
CA VAL A 432 -15.28 -4.19 1.19
C VAL A 432 -14.94 -4.25 2.67
N VAL A 433 -13.86 -3.59 3.07
CA VAL A 433 -13.47 -3.47 4.46
C VAL A 433 -14.00 -2.14 4.97
N ALA A 434 -14.84 -2.17 6.00
CA ALA A 434 -15.16 -0.95 6.73
C ALA A 434 -13.85 -0.36 7.26
N ALA A 435 -13.65 0.95 7.04
CA ALA A 435 -12.50 1.63 7.63
C ALA A 435 -12.49 1.35 9.15
N PRO A 436 -11.35 1.00 9.75
CA PRO A 436 -11.28 0.88 11.20
C PRO A 436 -11.71 2.22 11.80
N GLU A 437 -12.45 2.18 12.92
CA GLU A 437 -12.83 3.41 13.61
C GLU A 437 -11.58 4.28 13.85
N PRO A 438 -11.64 5.59 13.52
CA PRO A 438 -10.50 6.46 13.72
C PRO A 438 -10.12 6.45 15.21
N ARG A 439 -8.89 6.07 15.51
CA ARG A 439 -8.35 6.29 16.87
C ARG A 439 -8.43 7.78 17.18
N ALA A 440 -8.96 8.12 18.36
CA ALA A 440 -8.93 9.48 18.84
C ALA A 440 -7.47 10.02 18.76
N PRO A 441 -7.25 11.23 18.23
CA PRO A 441 -5.91 11.79 18.13
C PRO A 441 -5.26 11.82 19.52
N ALA A 442 -4.02 11.34 19.63
CA ALA A 442 -3.25 11.44 20.85
C ALA A 442 -3.17 12.92 21.25
N ARG A 443 -3.68 13.26 22.44
CA ARG A 443 -3.55 14.64 22.96
C ARG A 443 -2.07 14.99 23.04
N PRO A 444 -1.65 16.16 22.54
CA PRO A 444 -0.28 16.58 22.69
C PRO A 444 0.09 16.63 24.17
N ALA A 445 1.25 16.08 24.53
CA ALA A 445 1.77 16.16 25.88
C ALA A 445 1.86 17.63 26.29
N ALA A 446 1.18 18.00 27.37
CA ALA A 446 1.28 19.36 27.93
C ALA A 446 2.73 19.61 28.31
N ALA A 447 3.32 20.65 27.72
CA ALA A 447 4.65 21.13 28.08
C ALA A 447 4.66 21.45 29.59
N ALA A 448 5.51 20.76 30.33
CA ALA A 448 5.74 21.06 31.73
C ALA A 448 6.37 22.47 31.82
N ALA A 449 5.60 23.42 32.33
CA ALA A 449 6.11 24.73 32.64
C ALA A 449 7.03 24.62 33.88
N GLU A 450 8.33 24.65 33.68
CA GLU A 450 9.31 24.89 34.74
C GLU A 450 9.08 26.27 35.33
N LYS A 451 8.53 26.36 36.53
CA LYS A 451 8.59 27.53 37.35
C LYS A 451 10.03 27.67 37.87
N ARG A 452 10.81 28.58 37.25
CA ARG A 452 12.01 29.09 37.88
C ARG A 452 11.56 30.04 39.03
N THR A 453 11.76 29.58 40.24
CA THR A 453 11.76 30.48 41.43
C THR A 453 13.10 31.18 41.49
N ALA A 454 13.07 32.50 41.33
CA ALA A 454 14.19 33.35 41.65
C ALA A 454 14.20 33.58 43.17
N SER A 455 15.34 33.34 43.79
CA SER A 455 15.74 33.88 45.09
C SER A 455 16.78 34.97 44.82
#